data_5e2a5e4a83cf17df3f212964a0506224
#
_entry.id   5e2a5e4a83cf17df3f212964a0506224
#
_cell.length_a   1.000
_cell.length_b   1.000
_cell.length_c   1.000
_cell.angle_alpha   90.00
_cell.angle_beta   90.00
_cell.angle_gamma   90.00
#
_symmetry.space_group_name_H-M   'P 1'
#
loop_
_entity.id
_entity.type
_entity.pdbx_description
1 polymer ?
#
loop_
_entity_poly.entity_id
_entity_poly.type
_entity_poly.pdbx_seq_one_letter_code
_entity_poly.pdbx_strand_id
1 'polypeptide(L)'
;GLECNNCGVVQPVDNFQHMASGEIKRKCRTCARDQSRLVKHLKKLNPYPSNDYCCPICNRDINEIGRKGQKMLQSWVLDHCHDTETFRGWVCFHCNTGLGAFADDSSKVKSAYEYLLAHKQKA
;
A
#
# COMPACT_ATOMS: atom_id res chain seq x y z
N GLY A 1 -18.65 -16.41 13.90
CA GLY A 1 -17.58 -16.18 12.97
C GLY A 1 -17.53 -14.76 12.41
N LEU A 2 -16.45 -14.45 11.75
CA LEU A 2 -16.24 -13.17 11.10
C LEU A 2 -16.07 -13.37 9.60
N GLU A 3 -16.56 -12.40 8.81
CA GLU A 3 -16.33 -12.39 7.37
C GLU A 3 -15.00 -11.71 7.06
N CYS A 4 -14.16 -12.39 6.28
CA CYS A 4 -12.91 -11.80 5.78
C CYS A 4 -13.23 -10.72 4.73
N ASN A 5 -12.64 -9.53 4.90
CA ASN A 5 -12.86 -8.43 3.95
C ASN A 5 -12.15 -8.63 2.60
N ASN A 6 -11.33 -9.67 2.48
CA ASN A 6 -10.61 -9.98 1.24
C ASN A 6 -11.25 -11.13 0.47
N CYS A 7 -11.44 -12.30 1.10
CA CYS A 7 -12.01 -13.47 0.42
C CYS A 7 -13.52 -13.63 0.63
N GLY A 8 -14.13 -12.87 1.54
CA GLY A 8 -15.56 -12.91 1.80
C GLY A 8 -16.07 -14.14 2.55
N VAL A 9 -15.17 -15.03 2.95
CA VAL A 9 -15.55 -16.27 3.66
C VAL A 9 -15.74 -15.98 5.13
N VAL A 10 -16.87 -16.45 5.70
CA VAL A 10 -17.10 -16.38 7.15
C VAL A 10 -16.28 -17.51 7.81
N GLN A 11 -15.44 -17.13 8.77
CA GLN A 11 -14.48 -18.03 9.40
C GLN A 11 -14.47 -17.84 10.92
N PRO A 12 -13.97 -18.84 11.68
CA PRO A 12 -13.80 -18.68 13.11
C PRO A 12 -12.92 -17.48 13.45
N VAL A 13 -13.21 -16.84 14.57
CA VAL A 13 -12.47 -15.66 15.06
C VAL A 13 -10.97 -15.95 15.17
N ASP A 14 -10.60 -17.19 15.46
CA ASP A 14 -9.20 -17.60 15.60
C ASP A 14 -8.41 -17.51 14.30
N ASN A 15 -9.09 -17.45 13.14
CA ASN A 15 -8.42 -17.29 11.84
C ASN A 15 -8.20 -15.84 11.47
N PHE A 16 -8.30 -14.93 12.45
CA PHE A 16 -8.02 -13.48 12.27
C PHE A 16 -6.98 -13.07 13.31
N GLN A 17 -6.14 -12.13 12.95
CA GLN A 17 -5.12 -11.62 13.86
C GLN A 17 -5.76 -10.70 14.91
N HIS A 18 -5.44 -10.97 16.19
CA HIS A 18 -5.86 -10.15 17.32
C HIS A 18 -4.72 -9.23 17.72
N MET A 19 -5.02 -7.93 17.78
CA MET A 19 -4.03 -6.94 18.19
C MET A 19 -3.96 -6.84 19.71
N ALA A 20 -2.84 -6.35 20.24
CA ALA A 20 -2.67 -6.13 21.67
C ALA A 20 -3.71 -5.17 22.24
N SER A 21 -4.24 -4.26 21.42
CA SER A 21 -5.31 -3.33 21.78
C SER A 21 -6.68 -3.98 21.89
N GLY A 22 -6.82 -5.26 21.51
CA GLY A 22 -8.09 -5.95 21.44
C GLY A 22 -8.76 -5.88 20.07
N GLU A 23 -8.24 -5.05 19.17
CA GLU A 23 -8.76 -4.94 17.81
C GLU A 23 -8.47 -6.22 17.02
N ILE A 24 -9.41 -6.63 16.17
CA ILE A 24 -9.27 -7.80 15.32
C ILE A 24 -9.14 -7.34 13.86
N LYS A 25 -8.08 -7.79 13.19
CA LYS A 25 -7.90 -7.50 11.76
C LYS A 25 -8.91 -8.30 10.95
N ARG A 26 -9.57 -7.63 10.01
CA ARG A 26 -10.66 -8.22 9.22
C ARG A 26 -10.20 -9.02 8.00
N LYS A 27 -8.90 -9.06 7.72
CA LYS A 27 -8.33 -9.96 6.72
C LYS A 27 -7.95 -11.26 7.43
N CYS A 28 -8.43 -12.40 6.94
CA CYS A 28 -8.12 -13.68 7.57
C CYS A 28 -6.63 -14.03 7.45
N ARG A 29 -6.14 -14.92 8.31
CA ARG A 29 -4.72 -15.31 8.35
C ARG A 29 -4.27 -15.96 7.04
N THR A 30 -5.15 -16.70 6.38
CA THR A 30 -4.85 -17.33 5.08
C THR A 30 -4.60 -16.27 4.02
N CYS A 31 -5.49 -15.27 3.90
CA CYS A 31 -5.31 -14.18 2.94
C CYS A 31 -4.06 -13.36 3.24
N ALA A 32 -3.78 -13.08 4.51
CA ALA A 32 -2.58 -12.36 4.92
C ALA A 32 -1.30 -13.13 4.55
N ARG A 33 -1.32 -14.44 4.74
CA ARG A 33 -0.20 -15.33 4.37
C ARG A 33 0.03 -15.35 2.87
N ASP A 34 -1.05 -15.48 2.10
CA ASP A 34 -0.97 -15.50 0.63
C ASP A 34 -0.44 -14.18 0.09
N GLN A 35 -0.86 -13.06 0.66
CA GLN A 35 -0.34 -11.75 0.29
C GLN A 35 1.15 -11.63 0.60
N SER A 36 1.59 -12.11 1.75
CA SER A 36 3.01 -12.08 2.12
C SER A 36 3.86 -12.93 1.17
N ARG A 37 3.36 -14.08 0.75
CA ARG A 37 4.03 -14.94 -0.22
C ARG A 37 4.14 -14.25 -1.58
N LEU A 38 3.07 -13.60 -2.03
CA LEU A 38 3.04 -12.86 -3.29
C LEU A 38 4.08 -11.74 -3.27
N VAL A 39 4.08 -10.92 -2.23
CA VAL A 39 5.03 -9.80 -2.11
C VAL A 39 6.48 -10.32 -2.12
N LYS A 40 6.74 -11.38 -1.39
CA LYS A 40 8.08 -12.00 -1.34
C LYS A 40 8.51 -12.49 -2.71
N HIS A 41 7.60 -13.13 -3.46
CA HIS A 41 7.86 -13.59 -4.82
C HIS A 41 8.16 -12.43 -5.76
N LEU A 42 7.35 -11.38 -5.72
CA LEU A 42 7.55 -10.20 -6.56
C LEU A 42 8.85 -9.47 -6.25
N LYS A 43 9.28 -9.45 -4.98
CA LYS A 43 10.57 -8.87 -4.59
C LYS A 43 11.75 -9.63 -5.17
N LYS A 44 11.62 -10.93 -5.37
CA LYS A 44 12.66 -11.73 -6.02
C LYS A 44 12.80 -11.38 -7.50
N LEU A 45 11.68 -11.09 -8.17
CA LEU A 45 11.65 -10.78 -9.59
C LEU A 45 11.98 -9.31 -9.89
N ASN A 46 11.80 -8.43 -8.91
CA ASN A 46 11.93 -6.98 -9.07
C ASN A 46 12.88 -6.45 -8.00
N PRO A 47 14.15 -6.24 -8.31
CA PRO A 47 15.14 -5.83 -7.32
C PRO A 47 14.82 -4.46 -6.72
N TYR A 48 15.21 -4.29 -5.46
CA TYR A 48 15.05 -3.04 -4.74
C TYR A 48 15.80 -1.92 -5.47
N PRO A 49 15.23 -0.70 -5.58
CA PRO A 49 15.82 0.38 -6.35
C PRO A 49 17.19 0.83 -5.85
N SER A 50 17.99 1.36 -6.76
CA SER A 50 19.27 1.99 -6.45
C SER A 50 19.09 3.34 -5.76
N ASN A 51 20.17 3.90 -5.22
CA ASN A 51 20.11 5.13 -4.42
C ASN A 51 19.69 6.38 -5.21
N ASP A 52 19.74 6.33 -6.54
CA ASP A 52 19.35 7.44 -7.40
C ASP A 52 17.89 7.35 -7.88
N TYR A 53 17.16 6.36 -7.39
CA TYR A 53 15.75 6.16 -7.76
C TYR A 53 14.86 7.23 -7.13
N CYS A 54 13.83 7.63 -7.87
CA CYS A 54 12.80 8.55 -7.38
C CYS A 54 11.42 7.88 -7.47
N CYS A 55 10.55 8.20 -6.53
CA CYS A 55 9.19 7.68 -6.56
C CYS A 55 8.48 8.12 -7.87
N PRO A 56 7.90 7.19 -8.62
CA PRO A 56 7.27 7.52 -9.90
C PRO A 56 6.01 8.38 -9.77
N ILE A 57 5.48 8.54 -8.55
CA ILE A 57 4.28 9.34 -8.32
C ILE A 57 4.64 10.74 -7.85
N CYS A 58 5.41 10.87 -6.77
CA CYS A 58 5.73 12.16 -6.17
C CYS A 58 7.13 12.68 -6.50
N ASN A 59 7.94 11.87 -7.18
CA ASN A 59 9.32 12.19 -7.59
C ASN A 59 10.29 12.47 -6.44
N ARG A 60 9.98 12.06 -5.22
CA ARG A 60 10.89 12.16 -4.08
C ARG A 60 11.98 11.11 -4.18
N ASP A 61 13.19 11.45 -3.75
CA ASP A 61 14.28 10.48 -3.64
C ASP A 61 14.30 9.82 -2.26
N ILE A 62 15.27 8.92 -2.03
CA ILE A 62 15.36 8.17 -0.76
C ILE A 62 15.55 9.07 0.46
N ASN A 63 16.15 10.24 0.29
CA ASN A 63 16.36 11.18 1.40
C ASN A 63 15.09 11.99 1.71
N GLU A 64 14.20 12.13 0.76
CA GLU A 64 12.99 12.93 0.87
C GLU A 64 11.75 12.15 1.30
N ILE A 65 11.75 10.82 1.18
CA ILE A 65 10.54 10.01 1.36
C ILE A 65 10.17 9.74 2.82
N GLY A 66 11.01 10.12 3.79
CA GLY A 66 10.72 9.82 5.17
C GLY A 66 11.04 10.96 6.10
N ARG A 67 10.60 10.81 7.35
CA ARG A 67 10.99 11.71 8.42
C ARG A 67 12.23 11.16 9.12
N LYS A 68 13.10 12.05 9.58
CA LYS A 68 14.28 11.69 10.33
C LYS A 68 13.92 10.75 11.49
N GLY A 69 14.59 9.60 11.57
CA GLY A 69 14.37 8.62 12.63
C GLY A 69 13.26 7.61 12.37
N GLN A 70 12.52 7.74 11.28
CA GLN A 70 11.43 6.81 10.92
C GLN A 70 11.84 5.92 9.75
N LYS A 71 12.57 4.86 10.05
CA LYS A 71 13.14 3.96 9.02
C LYS A 71 12.10 3.39 8.05
N MET A 72 10.89 3.06 8.55
CA MET A 72 9.82 2.52 7.71
C MET A 72 9.42 3.47 6.59
N LEU A 73 9.40 4.78 6.87
CA LEU A 73 9.02 5.80 5.89
C LEU A 73 10.14 6.11 4.90
N GLN A 74 11.38 5.69 5.22
CA GLN A 74 12.57 5.92 4.41
C GLN A 74 12.89 4.76 3.48
N SER A 75 11.95 3.85 3.28
CA SER A 75 12.13 2.68 2.43
C SER A 75 11.13 2.70 1.30
N TRP A 76 11.55 2.16 0.15
CA TRP A 76 10.63 1.95 -0.96
C TRP A 76 9.69 0.79 -0.65
N VAL A 77 8.42 0.95 -1.01
CA VAL A 77 7.39 -0.06 -0.82
C VAL A 77 7.09 -0.70 -2.18
N LEU A 78 7.09 -2.03 -2.22
CA LEU A 78 6.68 -2.73 -3.43
C LEU A 78 5.17 -2.57 -3.61
N ASP A 79 4.79 -2.06 -4.77
CA ASP A 79 3.39 -1.87 -5.15
C ASP A 79 2.98 -2.88 -6.21
N HIS A 80 1.79 -3.44 -6.08
CA HIS A 80 1.28 -4.41 -7.04
C HIS A 80 -0.23 -4.21 -7.25
N CYS A 81 -0.71 -4.65 -8.39
CA CYS A 81 -2.14 -4.64 -8.68
C CYS A 81 -2.80 -5.77 -7.90
N HIS A 82 -3.81 -5.45 -7.09
CA HIS A 82 -4.51 -6.44 -6.27
C HIS A 82 -5.38 -7.38 -7.09
N ASP A 83 -5.85 -6.93 -8.26
CA ASP A 83 -6.72 -7.73 -9.12
C ASP A 83 -5.94 -8.76 -9.94
N THR A 84 -4.81 -8.33 -10.51
CA THR A 84 -3.99 -9.19 -11.39
C THR A 84 -2.78 -9.77 -10.69
N GLU A 85 -2.48 -9.34 -9.48
CA GLU A 85 -1.32 -9.75 -8.67
C GLU A 85 0.02 -9.48 -9.38
N THR A 86 0.05 -8.46 -10.25
CA THR A 86 1.25 -8.07 -11.00
C THR A 86 1.96 -6.89 -10.35
N PHE A 87 3.30 -6.89 -10.46
CA PHE A 87 4.14 -5.79 -10.00
C PHE A 87 3.83 -4.51 -10.76
N ARG A 88 3.65 -3.39 -10.05
CA ARG A 88 3.46 -2.07 -10.66
C ARG A 88 4.68 -1.18 -10.53
N GLY A 89 5.38 -1.25 -9.41
CA GLY A 89 6.55 -0.42 -9.17
C GLY A 89 6.93 -0.36 -7.70
N TRP A 90 8.02 0.32 -7.43
CA TRP A 90 8.44 0.69 -6.08
C TRP A 90 8.01 2.13 -5.85
N VAL A 91 7.26 2.39 -4.80
CA VAL A 91 6.75 3.73 -4.48
C VAL A 91 7.11 4.10 -3.05
N CYS A 92 7.03 5.38 -2.70
CA CYS A 92 7.24 5.79 -1.32
C CYS A 92 6.03 5.41 -0.45
N PHE A 93 6.26 5.36 0.86
CA PHE A 93 5.20 5.04 1.83
C PHE A 93 4.00 5.97 1.69
N HIS A 94 4.25 7.28 1.54
CA HIS A 94 3.18 8.28 1.44
C HIS A 94 2.29 8.05 0.23
N CYS A 95 2.88 7.77 -0.92
CA CYS A 95 2.12 7.51 -2.15
C CYS A 95 1.37 6.20 -2.07
N ASN A 96 1.98 5.16 -1.51
CA ASN A 96 1.32 3.87 -1.32
C ASN A 96 0.09 4.01 -0.40
N THR A 97 0.25 4.73 0.71
CA THR A 97 -0.84 5.00 1.65
C THR A 97 -1.94 5.85 0.99
N GLY A 98 -1.54 6.86 0.21
CA GLY A 98 -2.49 7.71 -0.50
C GLY A 98 -3.34 6.93 -1.52
N LEU A 99 -2.72 6.06 -2.30
CA LEU A 99 -3.44 5.21 -3.25
C LEU A 99 -4.41 4.28 -2.52
N GLY A 100 -4.00 3.71 -1.38
CA GLY A 100 -4.86 2.87 -0.57
C GLY A 100 -6.05 3.64 0.00
N ALA A 101 -5.84 4.89 0.41
CA ALA A 101 -6.92 5.75 0.91
C ALA A 101 -7.98 6.02 -0.14
N PHE A 102 -7.60 6.06 -1.43
CA PHE A 102 -8.51 6.18 -2.55
C PHE A 102 -8.99 4.82 -3.08
N ALA A 103 -8.81 3.77 -2.30
CA ALA A 103 -9.20 2.40 -2.66
C ALA A 103 -8.60 1.93 -4.00
N ASP A 104 -7.42 2.45 -4.36
CA ASP A 104 -6.74 2.14 -5.61
C ASP A 104 -7.59 2.45 -6.86
N ASP A 105 -8.54 3.36 -6.71
CA ASP A 105 -9.51 3.73 -7.75
C ASP A 105 -9.01 4.96 -8.52
N SER A 106 -8.69 4.77 -9.79
CA SER A 106 -8.16 5.84 -10.65
C SER A 106 -9.16 6.99 -10.81
N SER A 107 -10.45 6.72 -10.82
CA SER A 107 -11.48 7.76 -10.91
C SER A 107 -11.48 8.68 -9.71
N LYS A 108 -11.30 8.13 -8.52
CA LYS A 108 -11.21 8.91 -7.27
C LYS A 108 -9.95 9.74 -7.24
N VAL A 109 -8.83 9.17 -7.67
CA VAL A 109 -7.55 9.90 -7.75
C VAL A 109 -7.66 11.04 -8.77
N LYS A 110 -8.30 10.80 -9.91
CA LYS A 110 -8.54 11.84 -10.92
C LYS A 110 -9.40 12.96 -10.35
N SER A 111 -10.45 12.65 -9.62
CA SER A 111 -11.32 13.63 -8.98
C SER A 111 -10.54 14.48 -7.97
N ALA A 112 -9.63 13.85 -7.21
CA ALA A 112 -8.76 14.56 -6.28
C ALA A 112 -7.82 15.51 -7.01
N TYR A 113 -7.27 15.09 -8.15
CA TYR A 113 -6.43 15.91 -9.00
C TYR A 113 -7.20 17.14 -9.50
N GLU A 114 -8.40 16.94 -10.02
CA GLU A 114 -9.24 18.02 -10.54
C GLU A 114 -9.65 19.00 -9.42
N TYR A 115 -9.95 18.48 -8.24
CA TYR A 115 -10.27 19.28 -7.07
C TYR A 115 -9.11 20.22 -6.70
N LEU A 116 -7.90 19.68 -6.63
CA LEU A 116 -6.71 20.46 -6.31
C LEU A 116 -6.43 21.50 -7.38
N LEU A 117 -6.58 21.13 -8.64
CA LEU A 117 -6.35 22.04 -9.77
C LEU A 117 -7.33 23.20 -9.75
N ALA A 118 -8.61 22.93 -9.47
CA ALA A 118 -9.66 23.95 -9.41
C ALA A 118 -9.42 24.99 -8.32
N HIS A 119 -8.75 24.59 -7.22
CA HIS A 119 -8.51 25.48 -6.08
C HIS A 119 -7.08 26.04 -6.02
N LYS A 120 -6.22 25.65 -6.92
CA LYS A 120 -4.81 26.02 -6.89
C LYS A 120 -4.59 27.54 -7.01
N GLN A 121 -5.43 28.23 -7.76
CA GLN A 121 -5.29 29.65 -8.04
C GLN A 121 -5.86 30.57 -6.94
N LYS A 122 -6.40 29.99 -5.88
CA LYS A 122 -6.99 30.74 -4.76
C LYS A 122 -6.00 30.96 -3.62
N ALA A 123 -4.78 30.54 -3.80
CA ALA A 123 -3.73 30.74 -2.81
C ALA A 123 -3.29 32.18 -2.70
#